data_9979c64665a2e7492e9f235918d25504
#
_entry.id   9979c64665a2e7492e9f235918d25504
#
_cell.length_a   1.000
_cell.length_b   1.000
_cell.length_c   1.000
_cell.angle_alpha   90.00
_cell.angle_beta   90.00
_cell.angle_gamma   90.00
#
_symmetry.space_group_name_H-M   'P 1'
#
loop_
_entity.id
_entity.type
_entity.pdbx_description
1 polymer ?
#
loop_
_entity_poly.entity_id
_entity_poly.type
_entity_poly.pdbx_seq_one_letter_code
_entity_poly.pdbx_strand_id
1 'polypeptide(L)'
;MWRLLTRMPGVGFDAVQGPAQAHAAASLLARFHSALDDLEHAFVGLRSGVHDTPAHLARLAQVVDELPRHRLHAPVARLAEAIAARAAELPALHGLPARVVHGDPKLNNILFESAEPPGCERPLCLVDLDTVAPMPLPLELGDALRSWCNPRGEDERVARFDGATHDAAIAGYLAACTLALAPDERAALLHGVEWITLELSARFAADALREQYFGWDRTRFPAAGEHNLVRAEGQWSLHEQVFAARPQRALALRGVPGAAPPSSSGAAR
;
A
#
# COMPACT_ATOMS: atom_id res chain seq x y z
N MET A 1 -26.69 0.66 13.10
CA MET A 1 -26.19 0.53 14.49
C MET A 1 -25.42 1.80 14.83
N TRP A 2 -25.67 2.41 16.00
CA TRP A 2 -24.91 3.58 16.47
C TRP A 2 -23.74 3.10 17.32
N ARG A 3 -22.55 3.69 17.16
CA ARG A 3 -21.37 3.46 18.02
C ARG A 3 -20.99 4.77 18.69
N LEU A 4 -20.62 4.73 19.96
CA LEU A 4 -20.03 5.84 20.70
C LEU A 4 -18.59 5.45 21.05
N LEU A 5 -17.63 6.22 20.57
CA LEU A 5 -16.21 5.99 20.79
C LEU A 5 -15.61 7.16 21.56
N THR A 6 -14.59 6.88 22.35
CA THR A 6 -13.77 7.93 22.97
C THR A 6 -13.04 8.69 21.87
N ARG A 7 -13.15 10.03 21.89
CA ARG A 7 -12.33 10.87 21.01
C ARG A 7 -10.90 10.87 21.54
N MET A 8 -9.97 10.33 20.74
CA MET A 8 -8.55 10.40 21.03
C MET A 8 -8.03 11.81 20.72
N PRO A 9 -7.19 12.42 21.60
CA PRO A 9 -6.50 13.64 21.26
C PRO A 9 -5.45 13.37 20.18
N GLY A 10 -5.08 14.42 19.44
CA GLY A 10 -4.01 14.33 18.44
C GLY A 10 -4.37 15.00 17.13
N VAL A 11 -3.40 15.02 16.23
CA VAL A 11 -3.47 15.63 14.90
C VAL A 11 -3.19 14.55 13.85
N GLY A 12 -4.04 14.45 12.84
CA GLY A 12 -3.81 13.63 11.64
C GLY A 12 -3.09 14.41 10.55
N PHE A 13 -2.42 13.71 9.65
CA PHE A 13 -1.73 14.28 8.50
C PHE A 13 -2.16 13.59 7.22
N ASP A 14 -2.36 14.34 6.14
CA ASP A 14 -2.66 13.78 4.83
C ASP A 14 -1.41 13.35 4.06
N ALA A 15 -0.25 13.90 4.42
CA ALA A 15 1.05 13.58 3.83
C ALA A 15 2.15 13.55 4.90
N VAL A 16 3.14 12.70 4.69
CA VAL A 16 4.33 12.58 5.54
C VAL A 16 5.13 13.88 5.50
N GLN A 17 5.49 14.39 6.66
CA GLN A 17 6.26 15.63 6.83
C GLN A 17 7.78 15.40 6.69
N GLY A 18 8.22 14.14 6.81
CA GLY A 18 9.62 13.76 6.64
C GLY A 18 9.93 12.34 7.13
N PRO A 19 11.16 11.87 6.89
CA PRO A 19 11.57 10.51 7.24
C PRO A 19 11.39 10.15 8.72
N ALA A 20 11.59 11.08 9.65
CA ALA A 20 11.42 10.83 11.08
C ALA A 20 9.96 10.49 11.44
N GLN A 21 9.00 11.21 10.84
CA GLN A 21 7.57 10.90 11.03
C GLN A 21 7.21 9.52 10.44
N ALA A 22 7.73 9.20 9.25
CA ALA A 22 7.50 7.89 8.63
C ALA A 22 8.06 6.74 9.47
N HIS A 23 9.27 6.92 10.02
CA HIS A 23 9.89 5.97 10.95
C HIS A 23 9.00 5.73 12.18
N ALA A 24 8.52 6.80 12.80
CA ALA A 24 7.69 6.72 14.00
C ALA A 24 6.31 6.10 13.72
N ALA A 25 5.67 6.48 12.60
CA ALA A 25 4.41 5.89 12.14
C ALA A 25 4.54 4.37 11.90
N ALA A 26 5.59 3.96 11.21
CA ALA A 26 5.86 2.55 10.94
C ALA A 26 6.18 1.76 12.22
N SER A 27 6.87 2.38 13.19
CA SER A 27 7.11 1.79 14.50
C SER A 27 5.80 1.58 15.29
N LEU A 28 4.84 2.51 15.19
CA LEU A 28 3.51 2.32 15.79
C LEU A 28 2.76 1.18 15.12
N LEU A 29 2.76 1.12 13.79
CA LEU A 29 2.12 0.05 13.02
C LEU A 29 2.71 -1.33 13.36
N ALA A 30 4.04 -1.41 13.51
CA ALA A 30 4.72 -2.64 13.93
C ALA A 30 4.30 -3.11 15.33
N ARG A 31 4.17 -2.16 16.29
CA ARG A 31 3.66 -2.47 17.63
C ARG A 31 2.22 -2.94 17.60
N PHE A 32 1.37 -2.35 16.75
CA PHE A 32 -0.01 -2.79 16.56
C PHE A 32 -0.06 -4.24 16.08
N HIS A 33 0.68 -4.58 15.01
CA HIS A 33 0.72 -5.95 14.51
C HIS A 33 1.26 -6.93 15.57
N SER A 34 2.32 -6.53 16.28
CA SER A 34 2.92 -7.37 17.32
C SER A 34 1.98 -7.60 18.52
N ALA A 35 1.17 -6.60 18.86
CA ALA A 35 0.20 -6.71 19.96
C ALA A 35 -1.01 -7.60 19.62
N LEU A 36 -1.22 -7.87 18.33
CA LEU A 36 -2.33 -8.70 17.83
C LEU A 36 -1.89 -10.08 17.32
N ASP A 37 -0.62 -10.46 17.51
CA ASP A 37 -0.05 -11.71 16.97
C ASP A 37 -0.74 -12.97 17.54
N ASP A 38 -1.19 -12.91 18.78
CA ASP A 38 -1.90 -13.99 19.47
C ASP A 38 -3.42 -13.80 19.53
N LEU A 39 -3.97 -12.84 18.77
CA LEU A 39 -5.41 -12.58 18.77
C LEU A 39 -6.16 -13.69 18.05
N GLU A 40 -6.88 -14.50 18.83
CA GLU A 40 -7.85 -15.46 18.33
C GLU A 40 -9.24 -14.78 18.24
N HIS A 41 -9.60 -14.30 17.03
CA HIS A 41 -10.88 -13.63 16.81
C HIS A 41 -11.53 -14.05 15.49
N ALA A 42 -12.82 -14.32 15.54
CA ALA A 42 -13.64 -14.54 14.34
C ALA A 42 -14.20 -13.20 13.86
N PHE A 43 -13.55 -12.61 12.85
CA PHE A 43 -14.00 -11.36 12.26
C PHE A 43 -15.33 -11.54 11.51
N VAL A 44 -16.25 -10.59 11.66
CA VAL A 44 -17.58 -10.60 11.03
C VAL A 44 -17.69 -9.43 10.04
N GLY A 45 -18.29 -9.68 8.88
CA GLY A 45 -18.53 -8.62 7.91
C GLY A 45 -17.27 -8.17 7.15
N LEU A 46 -16.28 -9.04 7.06
CA LEU A 46 -15.06 -8.76 6.30
C LEU A 46 -15.40 -8.42 4.84
N ARG A 47 -14.72 -7.41 4.31
CA ARG A 47 -14.72 -7.15 2.87
C ARG A 47 -13.80 -8.17 2.21
N SER A 48 -14.38 -9.09 1.45
CA SER A 48 -13.58 -10.03 0.65
C SER A 48 -12.90 -9.32 -0.53
N GLY A 49 -11.70 -9.79 -0.89
CA GLY A 49 -11.03 -9.39 -2.13
C GLY A 49 -10.48 -7.96 -2.14
N VAL A 50 -10.21 -7.35 -0.99
CA VAL A 50 -9.66 -5.97 -0.94
C VAL A 50 -8.33 -5.90 -1.68
N HIS A 51 -7.43 -6.86 -1.46
CA HIS A 51 -6.14 -7.00 -2.15
C HIS A 51 -6.06 -8.36 -2.88
N ASP A 52 -7.10 -8.70 -3.64
CA ASP A 52 -7.08 -9.81 -4.59
C ASP A 52 -6.57 -9.31 -5.94
N THR A 53 -5.27 -9.08 -6.02
CA THR A 53 -4.65 -8.53 -7.23
C THR A 53 -4.95 -9.35 -8.49
N PRO A 54 -4.92 -10.70 -8.48
CA PRO A 54 -5.33 -11.48 -9.64
C PRO A 54 -6.76 -11.17 -10.11
N ALA A 55 -7.71 -11.06 -9.18
CA ALA A 55 -9.09 -10.72 -9.52
C ALA A 55 -9.20 -9.28 -10.07
N HIS A 56 -8.46 -8.32 -9.52
CA HIS A 56 -8.43 -6.95 -10.03
C HIS A 56 -7.82 -6.85 -11.42
N LEU A 57 -6.77 -7.60 -11.73
CA LEU A 57 -6.17 -7.68 -13.06
C LEU A 57 -7.14 -8.31 -14.08
N ALA A 58 -7.77 -9.44 -13.72
CA ALA A 58 -8.79 -10.07 -14.54
C ALA A 58 -9.98 -9.13 -14.80
N ARG A 59 -10.38 -8.36 -13.79
CA ARG A 59 -11.44 -7.34 -13.92
C ARG A 59 -11.06 -6.23 -14.89
N LEU A 60 -9.82 -5.74 -14.85
CA LEU A 60 -9.34 -4.73 -15.80
C LEU A 60 -9.41 -5.25 -17.23
N ALA A 61 -8.89 -6.45 -17.50
CA ALA A 61 -8.94 -7.08 -18.81
C ALA A 61 -10.39 -7.22 -19.31
N GLN A 62 -11.28 -7.74 -18.47
CA GLN A 62 -12.70 -7.87 -18.78
C GLN A 62 -13.35 -6.53 -19.16
N VAL A 63 -13.07 -5.46 -18.38
CA VAL A 63 -13.70 -4.14 -18.61
C VAL A 63 -13.18 -3.52 -19.92
N VAL A 64 -11.91 -3.70 -20.26
CA VAL A 64 -11.35 -3.26 -21.55
C VAL A 64 -12.08 -3.93 -22.70
N ASP A 65 -12.30 -5.26 -22.61
CA ASP A 65 -13.02 -6.02 -23.66
C ASP A 65 -14.51 -5.64 -23.76
N GLU A 66 -15.17 -5.39 -22.63
CA GLU A 66 -16.59 -5.04 -22.58
C GLU A 66 -16.93 -3.64 -23.09
N LEU A 67 -16.00 -2.69 -22.98
CA LEU A 67 -16.24 -1.26 -23.25
C LEU A 67 -15.36 -0.68 -24.38
N PRO A 68 -15.25 -1.33 -25.57
CA PRO A 68 -14.31 -0.94 -26.63
C PRO A 68 -14.66 0.43 -27.28
N ARG A 69 -15.88 0.93 -27.07
CA ARG A 69 -16.33 2.23 -27.59
C ARG A 69 -16.27 3.37 -26.56
N HIS A 70 -15.78 3.07 -25.37
CA HIS A 70 -15.66 4.12 -24.34
C HIS A 70 -14.62 5.18 -24.76
N ARG A 71 -14.88 6.46 -24.44
CA ARG A 71 -13.99 7.58 -24.81
C ARG A 71 -12.55 7.44 -24.30
N LEU A 72 -12.38 6.77 -23.15
CA LEU A 72 -11.07 6.53 -22.54
C LEU A 72 -10.51 5.13 -22.84
N HIS A 73 -11.16 4.35 -23.73
CA HIS A 73 -10.74 2.97 -24.01
C HIS A 73 -9.27 2.89 -24.45
N ALA A 74 -8.85 3.70 -25.41
CA ALA A 74 -7.50 3.61 -25.98
C ALA A 74 -6.37 3.86 -24.96
N PRO A 75 -6.40 4.88 -24.11
CA PRO A 75 -5.38 5.05 -23.07
C PRO A 75 -5.46 3.95 -22.00
N VAL A 76 -6.66 3.51 -21.58
CA VAL A 76 -6.82 2.44 -20.58
C VAL A 76 -6.32 1.10 -21.12
N ALA A 77 -6.60 0.74 -22.37
CA ALA A 77 -6.14 -0.51 -22.98
C ALA A 77 -4.59 -0.57 -23.01
N ARG A 78 -3.92 0.51 -23.41
CA ARG A 78 -2.44 0.57 -23.37
C ARG A 78 -1.89 0.42 -21.96
N LEU A 79 -2.53 1.05 -20.97
CA LEU A 79 -2.14 0.92 -19.57
C LEU A 79 -2.36 -0.51 -19.06
N ALA A 80 -3.47 -1.14 -19.43
CA ALA A 80 -3.78 -2.52 -19.07
C ALA A 80 -2.75 -3.52 -19.61
N GLU A 81 -2.29 -3.34 -20.86
CA GLU A 81 -1.21 -4.14 -21.43
C GLU A 81 0.10 -3.98 -20.64
N ALA A 82 0.48 -2.75 -20.28
CA ALA A 82 1.67 -2.48 -19.49
C ALA A 82 1.58 -3.11 -18.08
N ILE A 83 0.43 -2.96 -17.42
CA ILE A 83 0.16 -3.57 -16.11
C ILE A 83 0.26 -5.09 -16.18
N ALA A 84 -0.35 -5.73 -17.19
CA ALA A 84 -0.33 -7.18 -17.35
C ALA A 84 1.09 -7.70 -17.59
N ALA A 85 1.87 -7.04 -18.44
CA ALA A 85 3.26 -7.38 -18.69
C ALA A 85 4.11 -7.28 -17.39
N ARG A 86 3.94 -6.22 -16.61
CA ARG A 86 4.66 -6.02 -15.35
C ARG A 86 4.23 -7.02 -14.27
N ALA A 87 2.95 -7.36 -14.17
CA ALA A 87 2.45 -8.36 -13.23
C ALA A 87 3.14 -9.73 -13.42
N ALA A 88 3.44 -10.10 -14.66
CA ALA A 88 4.15 -11.35 -14.97
C ALA A 88 5.63 -11.36 -14.48
N GLU A 89 6.22 -10.19 -14.20
CA GLU A 89 7.59 -10.06 -13.69
C GLU A 89 7.67 -10.06 -12.15
N LEU A 90 6.51 -9.91 -11.48
CA LEU A 90 6.47 -9.84 -10.01
C LEU A 90 6.31 -11.24 -9.39
N PRO A 91 7.04 -11.52 -8.29
CA PRO A 91 6.84 -12.77 -7.55
C PRO A 91 5.46 -12.79 -6.93
N ALA A 92 4.78 -13.91 -6.99
CA ALA A 92 3.48 -14.08 -6.36
C ALA A 92 3.57 -13.96 -4.83
N LEU A 93 2.56 -13.31 -4.23
CA LEU A 93 2.44 -13.16 -2.76
C LEU A 93 1.40 -14.14 -2.16
N HIS A 94 1.10 -15.24 -2.85
CA HIS A 94 0.20 -16.27 -2.34
C HIS A 94 0.90 -17.22 -1.36
N GLY A 95 0.10 -17.81 -0.46
CA GLY A 95 0.62 -18.78 0.52
C GLY A 95 1.37 -18.16 1.70
N LEU A 96 1.42 -16.83 1.78
CA LEU A 96 1.96 -16.13 2.95
C LEU A 96 0.99 -16.21 4.13
N PRO A 97 1.50 -16.22 5.38
CA PRO A 97 0.64 -16.21 6.55
C PRO A 97 -0.22 -14.94 6.57
N ALA A 98 -1.50 -15.10 6.92
CA ALA A 98 -2.37 -13.97 7.21
C ALA A 98 -2.15 -13.55 8.67
N ARG A 99 -1.92 -12.26 8.89
CA ARG A 99 -1.82 -11.65 10.23
C ARG A 99 -2.93 -10.64 10.41
N VAL A 100 -3.32 -10.37 11.63
CA VAL A 100 -4.28 -9.30 11.90
C VAL A 100 -3.59 -7.96 11.62
N VAL A 101 -4.12 -7.22 10.66
CA VAL A 101 -3.60 -5.94 10.20
C VAL A 101 -4.64 -4.84 10.32
N HIS A 102 -4.25 -3.58 10.15
CA HIS A 102 -5.16 -2.44 10.17
C HIS A 102 -6.09 -2.40 8.94
N GLY A 103 -5.56 -2.74 7.77
CA GLY A 103 -6.29 -2.83 6.50
C GLY A 103 -6.52 -1.50 5.76
N ASP A 104 -6.15 -0.36 6.35
CA ASP A 104 -6.12 0.97 5.71
C ASP A 104 -5.11 1.87 6.45
N PRO A 105 -3.79 1.56 6.39
CA PRO A 105 -2.76 2.21 7.17
C PRO A 105 -2.30 3.55 6.58
N LYS A 106 -3.25 4.36 6.10
CA LYS A 106 -2.97 5.73 5.65
C LYS A 106 -2.48 6.59 6.81
N LEU A 107 -1.70 7.61 6.50
CA LEU A 107 -1.14 8.49 7.52
C LEU A 107 -2.23 9.24 8.31
N ASN A 108 -3.35 9.61 7.68
CA ASN A 108 -4.46 10.26 8.36
C ASN A 108 -5.25 9.33 9.32
N ASN A 109 -4.98 8.01 9.28
CA ASN A 109 -5.45 7.06 10.28
C ASN A 109 -4.46 6.89 11.44
N ILE A 110 -3.42 7.74 11.53
CA ILE A 110 -2.49 7.82 12.65
C ILE A 110 -2.62 9.20 13.29
N LEU A 111 -2.86 9.25 14.59
CA LEU A 111 -2.86 10.49 15.34
C LEU A 111 -1.48 10.74 15.96
N PHE A 112 -0.99 11.96 15.85
CA PHE A 112 0.27 12.43 16.40
C PHE A 112 0.02 13.45 17.51
N GLU A 113 1.01 13.66 18.37
CA GLU A 113 0.90 14.52 19.56
C GLU A 113 0.56 15.97 19.20
N SER A 114 1.20 16.54 18.17
CA SER A 114 0.95 17.90 17.67
C SER A 114 1.33 18.04 16.20
N ALA A 115 1.00 19.19 15.60
CA ALA A 115 1.35 19.48 14.21
C ALA A 115 2.84 19.84 14.03
N GLU A 116 3.49 20.32 15.08
CA GLU A 116 4.87 20.81 15.04
C GLU A 116 5.87 19.83 15.67
N PRO A 117 7.14 19.83 15.25
CA PRO A 117 8.17 19.04 15.89
C PRO A 117 8.38 19.42 17.37
N PRO A 118 8.69 18.44 18.23
CA PRO A 118 8.85 17.00 17.94
C PRO A 118 7.53 16.23 17.97
N GLY A 119 6.39 16.88 18.20
CA GLY A 119 5.11 16.20 18.38
C GLY A 119 4.57 15.53 17.10
N CYS A 120 4.87 16.08 15.90
CA CYS A 120 4.51 15.47 14.62
C CYS A 120 5.30 14.17 14.32
N GLU A 121 6.32 13.85 15.12
CA GLU A 121 7.10 12.63 15.06
C GLU A 121 6.76 11.65 16.20
N ARG A 122 5.72 11.97 17.00
CA ARG A 122 5.27 11.17 18.14
C ARG A 122 3.85 10.65 17.89
N PRO A 123 3.72 9.48 17.25
CA PRO A 123 2.42 8.88 17.00
C PRO A 123 1.82 8.39 18.32
N LEU A 124 0.53 8.68 18.52
CA LEU A 124 -0.23 8.33 19.71
C LEU A 124 -0.99 7.02 19.53
N CYS A 125 -1.76 6.92 18.44
CA CYS A 125 -2.60 5.76 18.18
C CYS A 125 -3.01 5.66 16.71
N LEU A 126 -3.44 4.45 16.31
CA LEU A 126 -4.18 4.19 15.10
C LEU A 126 -5.67 4.41 15.33
N VAL A 127 -6.37 4.92 14.35
CA VAL A 127 -7.82 5.14 14.34
C VAL A 127 -8.43 4.55 13.08
N ASP A 128 -9.77 4.53 12.99
CA ASP A 128 -10.51 3.92 11.86
C ASP A 128 -10.25 2.41 11.72
N LEU A 129 -10.52 1.67 12.80
CA LEU A 129 -10.28 0.23 12.90
C LEU A 129 -11.34 -0.64 12.19
N ASP A 130 -12.20 -0.04 11.38
CA ASP A 130 -13.31 -0.76 10.70
C ASP A 130 -12.80 -1.71 9.59
N THR A 131 -11.53 -1.58 9.21
CA THR A 131 -10.87 -2.39 8.18
C THR A 131 -9.95 -3.48 8.75
N VAL A 132 -9.85 -3.57 10.08
CA VAL A 132 -9.02 -4.59 10.74
C VAL A 132 -9.44 -5.99 10.32
N ALA A 133 -8.51 -6.74 9.76
CA ALA A 133 -8.77 -8.05 9.17
C ALA A 133 -7.49 -8.89 9.07
N PRO A 134 -7.60 -10.22 8.90
CA PRO A 134 -6.46 -11.05 8.51
C PRO A 134 -6.01 -10.75 7.07
N MET A 135 -4.73 -10.45 6.87
CA MET A 135 -4.12 -10.19 5.56
C MET A 135 -2.62 -10.53 5.58
N PRO A 136 -2.01 -10.89 4.44
CA PRO A 136 -0.56 -10.97 4.35
C PRO A 136 0.11 -9.62 4.63
N LEU A 137 1.04 -9.61 5.58
CA LEU A 137 1.74 -8.40 6.02
C LEU A 137 2.40 -7.58 4.91
N PRO A 138 2.99 -8.18 3.84
CA PRO A 138 3.54 -7.40 2.73
C PRO A 138 2.51 -6.52 2.02
N LEU A 139 1.25 -6.91 1.96
CA LEU A 139 0.18 -6.10 1.34
C LEU A 139 -0.16 -4.89 2.21
N GLU A 140 -0.29 -5.09 3.51
CA GLU A 140 -0.52 -4.01 4.49
C GLU A 140 0.60 -2.95 4.44
N LEU A 141 1.86 -3.40 4.55
CA LEU A 141 3.01 -2.50 4.45
C LEU A 141 3.13 -1.88 3.06
N GLY A 142 2.75 -2.62 2.02
CA GLY A 142 2.68 -2.11 0.66
C GLY A 142 1.74 -0.92 0.54
N ASP A 143 0.56 -0.99 1.15
CA ASP A 143 -0.43 0.09 1.12
C ASP A 143 0.03 1.31 1.94
N ALA A 144 0.59 1.10 3.13
CA ALA A 144 1.22 2.16 3.90
C ALA A 144 2.29 2.90 3.07
N LEU A 145 3.26 2.17 2.53
CA LEU A 145 4.39 2.73 1.80
C LEU A 145 3.97 3.41 0.48
N ARG A 146 2.97 2.87 -0.23
CA ARG A 146 2.38 3.52 -1.39
C ARG A 146 1.85 4.91 -1.06
N SER A 147 1.13 5.02 0.06
CA SER A 147 0.55 6.28 0.52
C SER A 147 1.61 7.24 1.05
N TRP A 148 2.49 6.77 1.94
CA TRP A 148 3.44 7.62 2.68
C TRP A 148 4.61 8.10 1.82
N CYS A 149 5.04 7.29 0.85
CA CYS A 149 6.21 7.60 0.03
C CYS A 149 5.87 8.34 -1.28
N ASN A 150 4.63 8.81 -1.44
CA ASN A 150 4.22 9.63 -2.56
C ASN A 150 3.77 11.03 -2.10
N PRO A 151 4.67 12.00 -1.95
CA PRO A 151 4.33 13.34 -1.48
C PRO A 151 3.44 14.14 -2.45
N ARG A 152 3.23 13.67 -3.68
CA ARG A 152 2.30 14.30 -4.63
C ARG A 152 0.85 13.86 -4.42
N GLY A 153 0.61 12.81 -3.61
CA GLY A 153 -0.71 12.26 -3.40
C GLY A 153 -1.22 11.41 -4.57
N GLU A 154 -2.49 11.05 -4.50
CA GLU A 154 -3.11 10.07 -5.40
C GLU A 154 -3.73 10.69 -6.66
N ASP A 155 -4.07 11.98 -6.61
CA ASP A 155 -4.83 12.69 -7.66
C ASP A 155 -3.93 13.37 -8.71
N GLU A 156 -2.66 12.96 -8.81
CA GLU A 156 -1.69 13.47 -9.75
C GLU A 156 -1.27 12.40 -10.75
N ARG A 157 -1.19 12.76 -12.04
CA ARG A 157 -0.81 11.86 -13.14
C ARG A 157 0.62 11.32 -13.02
N VAL A 158 1.51 12.09 -12.43
CA VAL A 158 2.91 11.73 -12.23
C VAL A 158 3.21 11.73 -10.74
N ALA A 159 3.47 10.56 -10.20
CA ALA A 159 3.88 10.39 -8.82
C ALA A 159 5.36 10.75 -8.59
N ARG A 160 5.76 10.81 -7.34
CA ARG A 160 7.14 10.90 -6.91
C ARG A 160 7.41 9.88 -5.80
N PHE A 161 8.28 8.93 -6.04
CA PHE A 161 8.71 8.01 -4.99
C PHE A 161 9.78 8.65 -4.11
N ASP A 162 9.50 8.76 -2.81
CA ASP A 162 10.44 9.25 -1.82
C ASP A 162 11.15 8.07 -1.13
N GLY A 163 12.34 7.74 -1.62
CA GLY A 163 13.14 6.63 -1.09
C GLY A 163 13.61 6.84 0.34
N ALA A 164 13.88 8.09 0.77
CA ALA A 164 14.30 8.37 2.15
C ALA A 164 13.17 8.10 3.14
N THR A 165 11.96 8.50 2.80
CA THR A 165 10.75 8.19 3.58
C THR A 165 10.50 6.67 3.64
N HIS A 166 10.67 5.96 2.50
CA HIS A 166 10.55 4.50 2.45
C HIS A 166 11.55 3.81 3.38
N ASP A 167 12.82 4.17 3.29
CA ASP A 167 13.89 3.53 4.06
C ASP A 167 13.73 3.78 5.57
N ALA A 168 13.31 4.98 5.95
CA ALA A 168 13.00 5.33 7.32
C ALA A 168 11.79 4.54 7.85
N ALA A 169 10.72 4.39 7.06
CA ALA A 169 9.55 3.60 7.44
C ALA A 169 9.90 2.12 7.63
N ILE A 170 10.64 1.52 6.71
CA ILE A 170 11.12 0.14 6.83
C ILE A 170 12.00 -0.04 8.07
N ALA A 171 12.93 0.88 8.32
CA ALA A 171 13.78 0.83 9.51
C ALA A 171 12.95 0.91 10.80
N GLY A 172 11.99 1.83 10.87
CA GLY A 172 11.11 1.99 12.01
C GLY A 172 10.23 0.76 12.26
N TYR A 173 9.68 0.18 11.19
CA TYR A 173 8.88 -1.03 11.29
C TYR A 173 9.69 -2.20 11.82
N LEU A 174 10.82 -2.51 11.20
CA LEU A 174 11.65 -3.65 11.56
C LEU A 174 12.28 -3.52 12.95
N ALA A 175 12.60 -2.30 13.38
CA ALA A 175 13.13 -2.05 14.72
C ALA A 175 12.10 -2.28 15.84
N ALA A 176 10.82 -2.06 15.56
CA ALA A 176 9.72 -2.18 16.54
C ALA A 176 8.94 -3.50 16.43
N CYS A 177 9.09 -4.23 15.32
CA CYS A 177 8.38 -5.48 15.06
C CYS A 177 8.96 -6.62 15.89
N THR A 178 8.12 -7.26 16.71
CA THR A 178 8.48 -8.45 17.50
C THR A 178 7.89 -9.74 16.93
N LEU A 179 7.21 -9.66 15.77
CA LEU A 179 6.67 -10.83 15.09
C LEU A 179 7.79 -11.77 14.63
N ALA A 180 7.58 -13.07 14.80
CA ALA A 180 8.43 -14.09 14.19
C ALA A 180 8.08 -14.20 12.69
N LEU A 181 8.70 -13.36 11.87
CA LEU A 181 8.50 -13.38 10.42
C LEU A 181 9.20 -14.57 9.79
N ALA A 182 8.45 -15.41 9.06
CA ALA A 182 9.03 -16.47 8.25
C ALA A 182 9.97 -15.88 7.17
N PRO A 183 10.99 -16.62 6.72
CA PRO A 183 11.92 -16.13 5.69
C PRO A 183 11.22 -15.62 4.42
N ASP A 184 10.22 -16.35 3.94
CA ASP A 184 9.44 -15.97 2.75
C ASP A 184 8.57 -14.73 3.00
N GLU A 185 7.96 -14.63 4.17
CA GLU A 185 7.19 -13.45 4.58
C GLU A 185 8.10 -12.21 4.64
N ARG A 186 9.29 -12.35 5.22
CA ARG A 186 10.28 -11.26 5.27
C ARG A 186 10.77 -10.87 3.87
N ALA A 187 11.06 -11.83 3.01
CA ALA A 187 11.47 -11.56 1.64
C ALA A 187 10.36 -10.85 0.83
N ALA A 188 9.11 -11.22 1.07
CA ALA A 188 7.95 -10.66 0.41
C ALA A 188 7.68 -9.18 0.76
N LEU A 189 8.20 -8.67 1.90
CA LEU A 189 8.09 -7.24 2.26
C LEU A 189 8.67 -6.32 1.17
N LEU A 190 9.67 -6.78 0.43
CA LEU A 190 10.24 -6.03 -0.70
C LEU A 190 9.21 -5.76 -1.80
N HIS A 191 8.29 -6.68 -2.00
CA HIS A 191 7.38 -6.69 -3.14
C HIS A 191 5.98 -6.14 -2.84
N GLY A 192 5.63 -5.94 -1.57
CA GLY A 192 4.29 -5.46 -1.19
C GLY A 192 3.92 -4.15 -1.87
N VAL A 193 4.79 -3.14 -1.79
CA VAL A 193 4.52 -1.83 -2.42
C VAL A 193 4.45 -1.90 -3.95
N GLU A 194 5.17 -2.83 -4.57
CA GLU A 194 5.10 -3.07 -6.01
C GLU A 194 3.74 -3.64 -6.40
N TRP A 195 3.25 -4.62 -5.64
CA TRP A 195 1.93 -5.20 -5.87
C TRP A 195 0.80 -4.20 -5.65
N ILE A 196 0.84 -3.43 -4.56
CA ILE A 196 -0.24 -2.47 -4.24
C ILE A 196 -0.30 -1.33 -5.25
N THR A 197 0.83 -0.77 -5.68
CA THR A 197 0.84 0.29 -6.70
C THR A 197 0.32 -0.21 -8.04
N LEU A 198 0.67 -1.43 -8.45
CA LEU A 198 0.18 -2.08 -9.66
C LEU A 198 -1.31 -2.39 -9.57
N GLU A 199 -1.77 -2.96 -8.46
CA GLU A 199 -3.17 -3.26 -8.19
C GLU A 199 -4.05 -2.01 -8.27
N LEU A 200 -3.64 -0.94 -7.57
CA LEU A 200 -4.42 0.31 -7.58
C LEU A 200 -4.44 0.96 -8.95
N SER A 201 -3.34 0.90 -9.72
CA SER A 201 -3.36 1.32 -11.12
C SER A 201 -4.42 0.55 -11.90
N ALA A 202 -4.48 -0.77 -11.74
CA ALA A 202 -5.48 -1.61 -12.41
C ALA A 202 -6.92 -1.29 -11.97
N ARG A 203 -7.15 -1.08 -10.68
CA ARG A 203 -8.48 -0.75 -10.12
C ARG A 203 -8.99 0.59 -10.63
N PHE A 204 -8.15 1.63 -10.59
CA PHE A 204 -8.50 2.95 -11.14
C PHE A 204 -8.69 2.90 -12.66
N ALA A 205 -7.85 2.16 -13.39
CA ALA A 205 -8.00 1.99 -14.84
C ALA A 205 -9.32 1.31 -15.22
N ALA A 206 -9.71 0.26 -14.49
CA ALA A 206 -11.01 -0.39 -14.68
C ALA A 206 -12.17 0.55 -14.39
N ASP A 207 -12.08 1.35 -13.32
CA ASP A 207 -13.15 2.31 -12.98
C ASP A 207 -13.12 3.56 -13.86
N ALA A 208 -12.01 3.89 -14.52
CA ALA A 208 -11.98 4.93 -15.55
C ALA A 208 -12.91 4.62 -16.73
N LEU A 209 -13.19 3.34 -17.01
CA LEU A 209 -14.17 2.90 -18.00
C LEU A 209 -15.56 2.66 -17.40
N ARG A 210 -15.64 2.22 -16.13
CA ARG A 210 -16.92 1.91 -15.47
C ARG A 210 -17.59 3.13 -14.85
N GLU A 211 -16.83 4.06 -14.31
CA GLU A 211 -17.29 5.29 -13.66
C GLU A 211 -18.29 5.05 -12.51
N GLN A 212 -18.07 4.02 -11.69
CA GLN A 212 -19.08 3.55 -10.71
C GLN A 212 -18.59 3.45 -9.27
N TYR A 213 -17.29 3.24 -9.05
CA TYR A 213 -16.80 2.81 -7.74
C TYR A 213 -16.12 3.93 -6.95
N PHE A 214 -15.15 4.61 -7.56
CA PHE A 214 -14.38 5.64 -6.86
C PHE A 214 -15.08 7.00 -6.95
N GLY A 215 -15.09 7.69 -5.80
CA GLY A 215 -15.46 9.11 -5.79
C GLY A 215 -14.51 9.95 -6.64
N TRP A 216 -14.97 11.09 -7.15
CA TRP A 216 -14.18 11.97 -7.99
C TRP A 216 -14.42 13.45 -7.70
N ASP A 217 -13.43 14.28 -8.00
CA ASP A 217 -13.49 15.72 -7.81
C ASP A 217 -14.17 16.39 -9.02
N ARG A 218 -15.41 16.79 -8.83
CA ARG A 218 -16.23 17.46 -9.85
C ARG A 218 -15.77 18.88 -10.18
N THR A 219 -14.89 19.46 -9.35
CA THR A 219 -14.35 20.80 -9.59
C THR A 219 -13.13 20.77 -10.51
N ARG A 220 -12.41 19.66 -10.54
CA ARG A 220 -11.17 19.48 -11.33
C ARG A 220 -11.38 18.68 -12.62
N PHE A 221 -12.37 17.80 -12.66
CA PHE A 221 -12.54 16.84 -13.76
C PHE A 221 -13.96 16.91 -14.36
N PRO A 222 -14.11 16.65 -15.67
CA PRO A 222 -15.41 16.67 -16.34
C PRO A 222 -16.27 15.44 -16.01
N ALA A 223 -15.65 14.29 -15.69
CA ALA A 223 -16.33 13.07 -15.29
C ALA A 223 -15.42 12.17 -14.42
N ALA A 224 -16.01 11.14 -13.83
CA ALA A 224 -15.28 10.19 -12.97
C ALA A 224 -14.17 9.46 -13.72
N GLY A 225 -14.40 9.12 -14.99
CA GLY A 225 -13.43 8.41 -15.83
C GLY A 225 -12.12 9.15 -15.99
N GLU A 226 -12.16 10.46 -16.26
CA GLU A 226 -10.96 11.28 -16.42
C GLU A 226 -10.15 11.35 -15.11
N HIS A 227 -10.82 11.50 -13.97
CA HIS A 227 -10.13 11.52 -12.69
C HIS A 227 -9.50 10.15 -12.38
N ASN A 228 -10.24 9.07 -12.58
CA ASN A 228 -9.72 7.72 -12.33
C ASN A 228 -8.60 7.35 -13.31
N LEU A 229 -8.61 7.82 -14.55
CA LEU A 229 -7.49 7.66 -15.46
C LEU A 229 -6.23 8.38 -14.95
N VAL A 230 -6.37 9.60 -14.44
CA VAL A 230 -5.25 10.34 -13.82
C VAL A 230 -4.67 9.58 -12.64
N ARG A 231 -5.52 9.04 -11.76
CA ARG A 231 -5.09 8.20 -10.64
C ARG A 231 -4.42 6.91 -11.10
N ALA A 232 -4.96 6.24 -12.11
CA ALA A 232 -4.38 5.03 -12.68
C ALA A 232 -2.97 5.28 -13.21
N GLU A 233 -2.77 6.34 -13.99
CA GLU A 233 -1.47 6.75 -14.52
C GLU A 233 -0.51 7.18 -13.41
N GLY A 234 -1.01 7.85 -12.36
CA GLY A 234 -0.25 8.23 -11.18
C GLY A 234 0.26 7.00 -10.41
N GLN A 235 -0.60 6.01 -10.17
CA GLN A 235 -0.19 4.76 -9.51
C GLN A 235 0.78 3.95 -10.39
N TRP A 236 0.59 3.94 -11.70
CA TRP A 236 1.55 3.34 -12.63
C TRP A 236 2.91 4.05 -12.58
N SER A 237 2.93 5.38 -12.62
CA SER A 237 4.15 6.19 -12.49
C SER A 237 4.87 5.91 -11.17
N LEU A 238 4.13 5.74 -10.06
CA LEU A 238 4.70 5.37 -8.77
C LEU A 238 5.27 3.95 -8.82
N HIS A 239 4.53 3.01 -9.41
CA HIS A 239 4.97 1.63 -9.59
C HIS A 239 6.31 1.54 -10.32
N GLU A 240 6.47 2.24 -11.44
CA GLU A 240 7.72 2.24 -12.23
C GLU A 240 8.91 2.74 -11.40
N GLN A 241 8.73 3.81 -10.62
CA GLN A 241 9.77 4.36 -9.75
C GLN A 241 10.12 3.41 -8.60
N VAL A 242 9.10 2.82 -7.96
CA VAL A 242 9.25 1.80 -6.91
C VAL A 242 10.00 0.59 -7.45
N PHE A 243 9.62 0.10 -8.63
CA PHE A 243 10.27 -1.04 -9.27
C PHE A 243 11.73 -0.75 -9.62
N ALA A 244 12.02 0.41 -10.19
CA ALA A 244 13.39 0.85 -10.50
C ALA A 244 14.26 1.00 -9.23
N ALA A 245 13.68 1.42 -8.11
CA ALA A 245 14.35 1.54 -6.81
C ALA A 245 14.51 0.20 -6.05
N ARG A 246 14.07 -0.94 -6.61
CA ARG A 246 14.14 -2.27 -5.95
C ARG A 246 15.53 -2.60 -5.37
N PRO A 247 16.65 -2.38 -6.05
CA PRO A 247 17.97 -2.68 -5.47
C PRO A 247 18.26 -1.88 -4.19
N GLN A 248 17.88 -0.61 -4.13
CA GLN A 248 18.05 0.25 -2.95
C GLN A 248 17.12 -0.19 -1.83
N ARG A 249 15.84 -0.45 -2.12
CA ARG A 249 14.86 -0.94 -1.14
C ARG A 249 15.28 -2.29 -0.53
N ALA A 250 15.90 -3.16 -1.34
CA ALA A 250 16.44 -4.43 -0.85
C ALA A 250 17.61 -4.22 0.14
N LEU A 251 18.42 -3.18 -0.02
CA LEU A 251 19.46 -2.81 0.94
C LEU A 251 18.88 -2.30 2.26
N ALA A 252 17.84 -1.47 2.22
CA ALA A 252 17.14 -1.01 3.42
C ALA A 252 16.60 -2.16 4.27
N LEU A 253 16.01 -3.19 3.64
CA LEU A 253 15.53 -4.40 4.30
C LEU A 253 16.64 -5.25 4.95
N ARG A 254 17.87 -5.20 4.40
CA ARG A 254 19.04 -5.96 4.92
C ARG A 254 19.78 -5.22 6.02
N GLY A 255 19.74 -3.88 6.01
CA GLY A 255 20.53 -3.03 6.91
C GLY A 255 20.07 -3.05 8.37
N VAL A 256 19.00 -3.76 8.71
CA VAL A 256 18.49 -3.87 10.07
C VAL A 256 19.12 -5.11 10.75
N PRO A 257 19.79 -4.97 11.92
CA PRO A 257 20.36 -6.09 12.66
C PRO A 257 19.33 -7.20 12.91
N GLY A 258 19.64 -8.44 12.52
CA GLY A 258 18.77 -9.61 12.63
C GLY A 258 18.33 -10.21 11.28
N ALA A 259 18.65 -9.58 10.16
CA ALA A 259 18.42 -10.15 8.83
C ALA A 259 19.53 -11.14 8.46
N ALA A 260 19.27 -12.45 8.56
CA ALA A 260 20.13 -13.44 7.94
C ALA A 260 20.11 -13.27 6.42
N PRO A 261 21.26 -13.35 5.70
CA PRO A 261 21.25 -13.28 4.24
C PRO A 261 20.46 -14.46 3.66
N PRO A 262 19.77 -14.29 2.53
CA PRO A 262 19.17 -15.40 1.83
C PRO A 262 20.28 -16.41 1.48
N SER A 263 20.08 -17.66 1.87
CA SER A 263 20.98 -18.74 1.49
C SER A 263 21.03 -18.80 -0.04
N SER A 264 22.20 -18.57 -0.60
CA SER A 264 22.48 -18.87 -2.00
C SER A 264 22.40 -20.40 -2.17
N SER A 265 21.23 -20.92 -2.47
CA SER A 265 21.05 -22.32 -2.87
C SER A 265 21.69 -22.50 -4.24
N GLY A 266 22.79 -23.24 -4.24
CA GLY A 266 23.76 -23.42 -5.26
C GLY A 266 23.21 -23.82 -6.60
N ALA A 267 23.73 -23.20 -7.58
CA ALA A 267 24.04 -23.83 -8.85
C ALA A 267 25.19 -24.85 -8.59
N ALA A 268 24.86 -26.12 -8.59
CA ALA A 268 25.85 -27.16 -8.72
C ALA A 268 25.24 -28.36 -9.45
N ARG A 269 25.68 -28.49 -10.72
CA ARG A 269 25.81 -29.68 -11.59
C ARG A 269 24.54 -30.43 -12.00
#